data_ff240fbb65d4a349bc73cb2af7bfc58d
#
_entry.id   ff240fbb65d4a349bc73cb2af7bfc58d
#
_cell.length_a   1.000
_cell.length_b   1.000
_cell.length_c   1.000
_cell.angle_alpha   90.00
_cell.angle_beta   90.00
_cell.angle_gamma   90.00
#
_symmetry.space_group_name_H-M   'P 1'
#
loop_
_entity.id
_entity.type
_entity.pdbx_description
1 polymer ?
#
loop_
_entity_poly.entity_id
_entity_poly.type
_entity_poly.pdbx_seq_one_letter_code
_entity_poly.pdbx_strand_id
1 'polypeptide(L)'
;MGVVGWHSVRVPGGLTDAAVELAREVAISLKRHGATQVYLIKVGDDTLRFLDFWPDRASYDRFVVIAEAAMSQDVPMHWDLMHGEYVSGGDGNADILLSLI
;
A
#
# COMPACT_ATOMS: atom_id res chain seq x y z
N MET A 1 2.53 10.68 -17.53
CA MET A 1 3.39 9.59 -17.00
C MET A 1 2.84 9.14 -15.67
N GLY A 2 2.62 7.86 -15.51
CA GLY A 2 2.11 7.28 -14.28
C GLY A 2 3.18 7.13 -13.20
N VAL A 3 2.72 6.78 -12.01
CA VAL A 3 3.55 6.50 -10.85
C VAL A 3 3.16 5.15 -10.28
N VAL A 4 4.14 4.37 -9.86
CA VAL A 4 3.95 3.15 -9.08
C VAL A 4 4.50 3.36 -7.68
N GLY A 5 3.69 3.00 -6.69
CA GLY A 5 4.10 2.95 -5.29
C GLY A 5 4.11 1.50 -4.81
N TRP A 6 4.95 1.19 -3.85
CA TRP A 6 4.98 -0.13 -3.24
C TRP A 6 5.41 -0.04 -1.78
N HIS A 7 4.90 -0.95 -0.97
CA HIS A 7 5.44 -1.17 0.36
C HIS A 7 5.12 -2.59 0.82
N SER A 8 5.92 -3.07 1.75
CA SER A 8 5.80 -4.41 2.30
C SER A 8 5.66 -4.34 3.82
N VAL A 9 4.79 -5.18 4.36
CA VAL A 9 4.54 -5.32 5.80
C VAL A 9 4.75 -6.77 6.16
N ARG A 10 5.56 -7.01 7.19
CA ARG A 10 5.78 -8.35 7.73
C ARG A 10 5.08 -8.48 9.07
N VAL A 11 4.35 -9.58 9.26
CA VAL A 11 3.68 -9.89 10.52
C VAL A 11 4.41 -11.05 11.17
N PRO A 12 5.24 -10.80 12.20
CA PRO A 12 5.96 -11.86 12.89
C PRO A 12 4.99 -12.91 13.43
N GLY A 13 5.34 -14.18 13.24
CA GLY A 13 4.47 -15.28 13.65
C GLY A 13 3.44 -15.71 12.61
N GLY A 14 3.32 -14.98 11.51
CA GLY A 14 2.43 -15.30 10.39
C GLY A 14 1.22 -14.40 10.28
N LEU A 15 0.65 -14.37 9.08
CA LEU A 15 -0.53 -13.57 8.77
C LEU A 15 -1.77 -14.21 9.40
N THR A 16 -2.57 -13.37 10.05
CA THR A 16 -3.89 -13.73 10.53
C THR A 16 -4.96 -13.31 9.52
N ASP A 17 -6.15 -13.91 9.60
CA ASP A 17 -7.29 -13.48 8.78
C ASP A 17 -7.62 -12.00 9.03
N ALA A 18 -7.52 -11.55 10.27
CA ALA A 18 -7.76 -10.14 10.62
C ALA A 18 -6.74 -9.22 9.96
N ALA A 19 -5.46 -9.60 9.91
CA ALA A 19 -4.42 -8.81 9.24
C ALA A 19 -4.69 -8.71 7.74
N VAL A 20 -5.05 -9.81 7.10
CA VAL A 20 -5.38 -9.83 5.66
C VAL A 20 -6.60 -8.97 5.37
N GLU A 21 -7.62 -9.03 6.21
CA GLU A 21 -8.84 -8.23 6.03
C GLU A 21 -8.55 -6.73 6.17
N LEU A 22 -7.73 -6.35 7.15
CA LEU A 22 -7.29 -4.97 7.32
C LEU A 22 -6.48 -4.49 6.10
N ALA A 23 -5.61 -5.36 5.58
CA ALA A 23 -4.83 -5.04 4.38
C ALA A 23 -5.74 -4.81 3.15
N ARG A 24 -6.81 -5.59 3.01
CA ARG A 24 -7.81 -5.37 1.95
C ARG A 24 -8.47 -4.00 2.06
N GLU A 25 -8.83 -3.59 3.27
CA GLU A 25 -9.41 -2.26 3.52
C GLU A 25 -8.43 -1.16 3.11
N VAL A 26 -7.16 -1.32 3.42
CA VAL A 26 -6.11 -0.38 3.01
C VAL A 26 -6.00 -0.31 1.49
N ALA A 27 -5.99 -1.44 0.80
CA ALA A 27 -5.94 -1.48 -0.66
C ALA A 27 -7.17 -0.78 -1.29
N ILE A 28 -8.35 -0.99 -0.74
CA ILE A 28 -9.57 -0.31 -1.18
C ILE A 28 -9.45 1.20 -0.95
N SER A 29 -8.88 1.62 0.18
CA SER A 29 -8.65 3.03 0.49
C SER A 29 -7.71 3.69 -0.53
N LEU A 30 -6.64 3.02 -0.92
CA LEU A 30 -5.73 3.52 -1.97
C LEU A 30 -6.49 3.76 -3.28
N LYS A 31 -7.36 2.85 -3.65
CA LYS A 31 -8.21 3.00 -4.83
C LYS A 31 -9.13 4.22 -4.71
N ARG A 32 -9.73 4.44 -3.55
CA ARG A 32 -10.60 5.60 -3.29
C ARG A 32 -9.86 6.92 -3.35
N HIS A 33 -8.56 6.93 -3.01
CA HIS A 33 -7.73 8.13 -3.05
C HIS A 33 -7.18 8.44 -4.46
N GLY A 34 -7.47 7.62 -5.45
CA GLY A 34 -7.16 7.89 -6.83
C GLY A 34 -6.20 6.94 -7.53
N ALA A 35 -5.77 5.87 -6.86
CA ALA A 35 -5.01 4.83 -7.53
C ALA A 35 -5.87 4.18 -8.61
N THR A 36 -5.29 3.93 -9.77
CA THR A 36 -5.98 3.29 -10.89
C THR A 36 -6.04 1.78 -10.75
N GLN A 37 -4.98 1.20 -10.17
CA GLN A 37 -4.89 -0.22 -9.88
C GLN A 37 -4.19 -0.41 -8.54
N VAL A 38 -4.63 -1.38 -7.76
CA VAL A 38 -3.99 -1.76 -6.51
C VAL A 38 -3.91 -3.28 -6.45
N TYR A 39 -2.73 -3.78 -6.15
CA TYR A 39 -2.52 -5.21 -5.91
C TYR A 39 -2.10 -5.41 -4.46
N LEU A 40 -2.72 -6.37 -3.82
CA LEU A 40 -2.33 -6.86 -2.52
C LEU A 40 -1.83 -8.30 -2.70
N ILE A 41 -0.57 -8.52 -2.36
CA ILE A 41 0.12 -9.78 -2.64
C ILE A 41 0.59 -10.39 -1.33
N LYS A 42 0.22 -11.65 -1.10
CA LYS A 42 0.79 -12.44 0.00
C LYS A 42 2.09 -13.06 -0.48
N VAL A 43 3.17 -12.82 0.26
CA VAL A 43 4.50 -13.36 -0.02
C VAL A 43 4.92 -14.25 1.15
N GLY A 44 4.94 -15.57 0.93
CA GLY A 44 5.17 -16.51 2.02
C GLY A 44 4.04 -16.49 3.04
N ASP A 45 4.36 -16.78 4.31
CA ASP A 45 3.39 -16.93 5.38
C ASP A 45 3.21 -15.66 6.23
N ASP A 46 4.08 -14.68 6.10
CA ASP A 46 4.18 -13.57 7.03
C ASP A 46 4.20 -12.18 6.39
N THR A 47 4.26 -12.08 5.07
CA THR A 47 4.49 -10.80 4.40
C THR A 47 3.35 -10.47 3.44
N LEU A 48 2.89 -9.23 3.52
CA LEU A 48 1.98 -8.62 2.56
C LEU A 48 2.71 -7.52 1.79
N ARG A 49 2.49 -7.49 0.50
CA ARG A 49 3.04 -6.45 -0.37
C ARG A 49 1.91 -5.70 -1.06
N PHE A 50 1.96 -4.38 -0.95
CA PHE A 50 1.03 -3.48 -1.65
C PHE A 50 1.74 -2.92 -2.88
N LEU A 51 1.04 -2.90 -4.00
CA LEU A 51 1.51 -2.32 -5.24
C LEU A 51 0.38 -1.47 -5.80
N ASP A 52 0.62 -0.18 -5.94
CA ASP A 52 -0.40 0.77 -6.35
C ASP A 52 0.07 1.60 -7.54
N PHE A 53 -0.82 1.78 -8.52
CA PHE A 53 -0.55 2.55 -9.73
C PHE A 53 -1.42 3.81 -9.71
N TRP A 54 -0.80 4.95 -10.07
CA TRP A 54 -1.41 6.26 -10.04
C TRP A 54 -1.33 6.89 -11.43
N PRO A 55 -2.35 7.68 -11.84
CA PRO A 55 -2.37 8.23 -13.19
C PRO A 55 -1.25 9.26 -13.44
N ASP A 56 -0.82 9.97 -12.40
CA ASP A 56 0.20 10.99 -12.47
C ASP A 56 0.83 11.26 -11.09
N ARG A 57 1.92 12.01 -11.10
CA ARG A 57 2.65 12.38 -9.88
C ARG A 57 1.79 13.23 -8.94
N ALA A 58 0.96 14.11 -9.45
CA ALA A 58 0.13 14.98 -8.62
C ALA A 58 -0.89 14.19 -7.79
N SER A 59 -1.49 13.16 -8.37
CA SER A 59 -2.43 12.28 -7.65
C SER A 59 -1.72 11.51 -6.53
N TYR A 60 -0.53 10.99 -6.80
CA TYR A 60 0.27 10.28 -5.82
C TYR A 60 0.70 11.22 -4.69
N ASP A 61 1.20 12.41 -5.02
CA ASP A 61 1.67 13.37 -4.03
C ASP A 61 0.55 13.84 -3.10
N ARG A 62 -0.68 14.00 -3.59
CA ARG A 62 -1.84 14.30 -2.75
C ARG A 62 -2.09 13.22 -1.72
N PHE A 63 -1.97 11.96 -2.11
CA PHE A 63 -2.08 10.84 -1.18
C PHE A 63 -0.96 10.84 -0.14
N VAL A 64 0.28 11.08 -0.57
CA VAL A 64 1.45 11.14 0.34
C VAL A 64 1.27 12.22 1.41
N VAL A 65 0.74 13.39 1.05
CA VAL A 65 0.45 14.45 2.01
C VAL A 65 -0.53 13.98 3.10
N ILE A 66 -1.57 13.26 2.71
CA ILE A 66 -2.55 12.70 3.66
C ILE A 66 -1.88 11.68 4.58
N ALA A 67 -1.05 10.80 4.04
CA ALA A 67 -0.34 9.80 4.83
C ALA A 67 0.65 10.43 5.81
N GLU A 68 1.41 11.43 5.38
CA GLU A 68 2.35 12.16 6.23
C GLU A 68 1.64 12.92 7.34
N ALA A 69 0.50 13.53 7.05
CA ALA A 69 -0.32 14.21 8.06
C ALA A 69 -0.81 13.24 9.14
N ALA A 70 -1.25 12.04 8.74
CA ALA A 70 -1.66 11.00 9.69
C ALA A 70 -0.49 10.56 10.58
N MET A 71 0.69 10.37 10.00
CA MET A 71 1.90 10.00 10.74
C MET A 71 2.32 11.08 11.74
N SER A 72 2.24 12.35 11.37
CA SER A 72 2.59 13.46 12.25
C SER A 72 1.61 13.64 13.42
N GLN A 73 0.41 13.09 13.32
CA GLN A 73 -0.61 13.11 14.38
C GLN A 73 -0.57 11.85 15.24
N ASP A 74 0.44 11.02 15.10
CA ASP A 74 0.60 9.74 15.79
C ASP A 74 -0.60 8.79 15.58
N VAL A 75 -1.24 8.87 14.43
CA VAL A 75 -2.29 7.93 14.07
C VAL A 75 -1.63 6.57 13.78
N PRO A 76 -2.08 5.48 14.42
CA PRO A 76 -1.52 4.16 14.14
C PRO A 76 -1.63 3.82 12.65
N MET A 77 -0.52 3.42 12.05
CA MET A 77 -0.52 2.97 10.67
C MET A 77 -1.04 1.53 10.58
N HIS A 78 -1.47 1.14 9.40
CA HIS A 78 -2.05 -0.18 9.21
C HIS A 78 -1.11 -1.33 9.62
N TRP A 79 0.21 -1.18 9.44
CA TRP A 79 1.15 -2.20 9.90
C TRP A 79 1.17 -2.33 11.43
N ASP A 80 0.98 -1.26 12.19
CA ASP A 80 0.85 -1.32 13.65
C ASP A 80 -0.43 -2.05 14.05
N LEU A 81 -1.54 -1.75 13.37
CA LEU A 81 -2.83 -2.39 13.62
C LEU A 81 -2.84 -3.89 13.29
N MET A 82 -2.00 -4.30 12.36
CA MET A 82 -1.79 -5.73 12.03
C MET A 82 -0.85 -6.44 12.97
N HIS A 83 -0.25 -5.74 13.95
CA HIS A 83 0.88 -6.24 14.75
C HIS A 83 2.08 -6.61 13.85
N GLY A 84 2.24 -5.87 12.78
CA GLY A 84 3.30 -6.05 11.79
C GLY A 84 4.33 -4.94 11.84
N GLU A 85 5.32 -5.09 10.98
CA GLU A 85 6.39 -4.10 10.82
C GLU A 85 6.52 -3.71 9.35
N TYR A 86 6.76 -2.43 9.11
CA TYR A 86 7.09 -1.92 7.79
C TYR A 86 8.50 -2.41 7.42
N VAL A 87 8.62 -3.08 6.29
CA VAL A 87 9.88 -3.67 5.85
C VAL A 87 10.58 -2.77 4.84
N SER A 88 9.87 -2.38 3.79
CA SER A 88 10.42 -1.57 2.72
C SER A 88 9.31 -0.92 1.91
N GLY A 89 9.65 0.15 1.22
CA GLY A 89 8.73 0.80 0.31
C GLY A 89 9.44 1.83 -0.54
N GLY A 90 8.72 2.36 -1.50
CA GLY A 90 9.22 3.37 -2.41
C GLY A 90 8.20 3.73 -3.47
N ASP A 91 8.63 4.56 -4.42
CA ASP A 91 7.84 4.93 -5.58
C ASP A 91 8.75 5.21 -6.78
N GLY A 92 8.13 5.28 -7.94
CA GLY A 92 8.84 5.63 -9.17
C GLY A 92 7.87 5.97 -10.29
N ASN A 93 8.38 6.65 -11.30
CA ASN A 93 7.62 6.88 -12.53
C ASN A 93 7.47 5.54 -13.26
N ALA A 94 6.27 5.27 -13.73
CA ALA A 94 5.97 4.01 -14.40
C ALA A 94 4.81 4.14 -15.36
N ASP A 95 4.94 3.50 -16.51
CA ASP A 95 3.87 3.39 -17.49
C ASP A 95 3.52 1.91 -17.67
N ILE A 96 2.25 1.60 -17.63
CA ILE A 96 1.78 0.25 -17.92
C ILE A 96 1.76 0.10 -19.44
N LEU A 97 2.67 -0.72 -19.97
CA LEU A 97 2.77 -0.97 -21.41
C LEU A 97 1.77 -2.02 -21.90
N LEU A 98 1.42 -2.97 -21.02
CA LEU A 98 0.51 -4.06 -21.34
C LEU A 98 -0.15 -4.55 -20.06
N SER A 99 -1.47 -4.67 -20.10
CA SER A 99 -2.23 -5.29 -19.01
C SER A 99 -3.04 -6.44 -19.58
N LEU A 100 -2.76 -7.65 -19.09
CA LEU A 100 -3.48 -8.87 -19.44
C LEU A 100 -4.34 -9.29 -18.24
N ILE A 101 -5.61 -9.48 -18.50
CA ILE A 101 -6.60 -9.84 -17.48
C ILE A 101 -7.19 -11.20 -17.80
#